data_15c08b0d4df36c23e6ef78bb451665b6
#
_entry.id   15c08b0d4df36c23e6ef78bb451665b6
#
_cell.length_a   1.000
_cell.length_b   1.000
_cell.length_c   1.000
_cell.angle_alpha   90.00
_cell.angle_beta   90.00
_cell.angle_gamma   90.00
#
_symmetry.space_group_name_H-M   'P 1'
#
loop_
_entity.id
_entity.type
_entity.pdbx_description
1 polymer ?
#
loop_
_entity_poly.entity_id
_entity_poly.type
_entity_poly.pdbx_seq_one_letter_code
_entity_poly.pdbx_strand_id
1 'polypeptide(L)'
;GCTGDPARRAGNEYLFHMLASANTETFKEQGVRKVVTHCPHCLNSLKNDYPEFGATLEVIHHSELLQKLIEEGKIVPQQKAEENVVFHDSCYLGRHNEIYDAPREVLNASTTSSPIKEIEQSRETGTCCGAGGACFLLEENTGTRMSHHRLDELMVNEPDTIAVSCPFCVLMLEDAVKAKNLNVQVKDISEMLVKKN
;
A
#
# COMPACT_ATOMS: atom_id res chain seq x y z
N GLY A 1 1.97 -3.82 18.12
CA GLY A 1 0.96 -4.85 17.86
C GLY A 1 0.25 -4.63 16.52
N CYS A 2 -0.65 -5.56 16.14
CA CYS A 2 -1.51 -5.39 14.96
C CYS A 2 -2.60 -4.35 15.23
N THR A 3 -3.01 -3.59 14.22
CA THR A 3 -4.15 -2.66 14.33
C THR A 3 -5.51 -3.36 14.40
N GLY A 4 -5.56 -4.67 14.12
CA GLY A 4 -6.78 -5.46 14.12
C GLY A 4 -7.59 -5.42 12.82
N ASP A 5 -7.15 -4.67 11.79
CA ASP A 5 -7.86 -4.60 10.51
C ASP A 5 -8.21 -5.99 9.94
N PRO A 6 -7.30 -6.96 9.83
CA PRO A 6 -7.64 -8.28 9.32
C PRO A 6 -8.73 -8.98 10.12
N ALA A 7 -8.73 -8.84 11.44
CA ALA A 7 -9.76 -9.42 12.30
C ALA A 7 -11.13 -8.81 12.02
N ARG A 8 -11.20 -7.46 11.96
CA ARG A 8 -12.44 -6.74 11.63
C ARG A 8 -12.97 -7.13 10.25
N ARG A 9 -12.10 -7.17 9.23
CA ARG A 9 -12.49 -7.52 7.85
C ARG A 9 -12.91 -8.99 7.72
N ALA A 10 -12.41 -9.87 8.60
CA ALA A 10 -12.86 -11.27 8.70
C ALA A 10 -14.14 -11.46 9.56
N GLY A 11 -14.73 -10.38 10.08
CA GLY A 11 -15.93 -10.41 10.92
C GLY A 11 -15.67 -10.72 12.39
N ASN A 12 -14.41 -10.75 12.85
CA ASN A 12 -14.07 -10.96 14.26
C ASN A 12 -13.98 -9.61 15.01
N GLU A 13 -15.15 -9.00 15.26
CA GLU A 13 -15.25 -7.71 15.97
C GLU A 13 -14.72 -7.79 17.41
N TYR A 14 -14.85 -8.93 18.07
CA TYR A 14 -14.32 -9.09 19.44
C TYR A 14 -12.79 -8.94 19.48
N LEU A 15 -12.09 -9.63 18.58
CA LEU A 15 -10.63 -9.53 18.50
C LEU A 15 -10.20 -8.11 18.06
N PHE A 16 -10.91 -7.51 17.10
CA PHE A 16 -10.65 -6.13 16.70
C PHE A 16 -10.79 -5.18 17.89
N HIS A 17 -11.88 -5.27 18.64
CA HIS A 17 -12.14 -4.42 19.81
C HIS A 17 -11.01 -4.54 20.86
N MET A 18 -10.57 -5.77 21.16
CA MET A 18 -9.47 -5.99 22.11
C MET A 18 -8.17 -5.31 21.65
N LEU A 19 -7.81 -5.49 20.36
CA LEU A 19 -6.59 -4.94 19.80
C LEU A 19 -6.65 -3.40 19.74
N ALA A 20 -7.77 -2.85 19.27
CA ALA A 20 -7.95 -1.39 19.15
C ALA A 20 -7.93 -0.71 20.52
N SER A 21 -8.60 -1.28 21.54
CA SER A 21 -8.61 -0.75 22.90
C SER A 21 -7.20 -0.76 23.50
N ALA A 22 -6.48 -1.89 23.43
CA ALA A 22 -5.13 -2.02 23.97
C ALA A 22 -4.13 -1.07 23.27
N ASN A 23 -4.21 -0.95 21.95
CA ASN A 23 -3.34 -0.02 21.21
C ASN A 23 -3.67 1.44 21.55
N THR A 24 -4.96 1.79 21.68
CA THR A 24 -5.38 3.15 22.04
C THR A 24 -4.87 3.54 23.42
N GLU A 25 -4.94 2.64 24.39
CA GLU A 25 -4.37 2.86 25.73
C GLU A 25 -2.86 3.08 25.67
N THR A 26 -2.14 2.22 24.92
CA THR A 26 -0.71 2.38 24.70
C THR A 26 -0.37 3.74 24.07
N PHE A 27 -1.12 4.19 23.06
CA PHE A 27 -0.90 5.50 22.44
C PHE A 27 -1.10 6.64 23.44
N LYS A 28 -2.11 6.55 24.30
CA LYS A 28 -2.37 7.55 25.35
C LYS A 28 -1.24 7.58 26.38
N GLU A 29 -0.83 6.42 26.89
CA GLU A 29 0.26 6.28 27.86
C GLU A 29 1.59 6.83 27.34
N GLN A 30 1.89 6.58 26.06
CA GLN A 30 3.12 7.03 25.41
C GLN A 30 3.03 8.47 24.85
N GLY A 31 1.88 9.12 24.99
CA GLY A 31 1.67 10.48 24.46
C GLY A 31 1.75 10.59 22.94
N VAL A 32 1.48 9.50 22.22
CA VAL A 32 1.51 9.47 20.76
C VAL A 32 0.36 10.30 20.20
N ARG A 33 0.68 11.25 19.31
CA ARG A 33 -0.30 12.10 18.64
C ARG A 33 -0.25 11.98 17.13
N LYS A 34 0.88 11.53 16.59
CA LYS A 34 1.10 11.41 15.14
C LYS A 34 1.66 10.04 14.82
N VAL A 35 1.07 9.41 13.79
CA VAL A 35 1.46 8.08 13.30
C VAL A 35 1.70 8.15 11.80
N VAL A 36 2.83 7.61 11.36
CA VAL A 36 3.10 7.34 9.95
C VAL A 36 3.00 5.84 9.74
N THR A 37 2.28 5.42 8.73
CA THR A 37 2.16 4.01 8.37
C THR A 37 2.38 3.78 6.89
N HIS A 38 3.03 2.68 6.52
CA HIS A 38 3.18 2.24 5.13
C HIS A 38 2.04 1.31 4.68
N CYS A 39 1.14 0.95 5.60
CA CYS A 39 0.03 0.06 5.33
C CYS A 39 -1.30 0.85 5.25
N PRO A 40 -1.95 0.92 4.07
CA PRO A 40 -3.24 1.59 3.93
C PRO A 40 -4.36 1.00 4.79
N HIS A 41 -4.32 -0.29 5.10
CA HIS A 41 -5.25 -0.92 6.04
C HIS A 41 -5.06 -0.38 7.47
N CYS A 42 -3.80 -0.25 7.90
CA CYS A 42 -3.50 0.39 9.19
C CYS A 42 -3.88 1.87 9.20
N LEU A 43 -3.61 2.59 8.09
CA LEU A 43 -4.07 3.98 7.93
C LEU A 43 -5.58 4.06 8.16
N ASN A 44 -6.34 3.24 7.45
CA ASN A 44 -7.80 3.25 7.53
C ASN A 44 -8.30 2.96 8.94
N SER A 45 -7.80 1.89 9.57
CA SER A 45 -8.21 1.54 10.92
C SER A 45 -7.85 2.61 11.95
N LEU A 46 -6.61 3.11 11.93
CA LEU A 46 -6.17 4.13 12.89
C LEU A 46 -6.88 5.48 12.71
N LYS A 47 -7.16 5.86 11.46
CA LYS A 47 -7.78 7.14 11.11
C LYS A 47 -9.30 7.12 11.29
N ASN A 48 -9.96 6.04 10.82
CA ASN A 48 -11.40 5.99 10.67
C ASN A 48 -12.10 5.13 11.72
N ASP A 49 -11.45 4.05 12.21
CA ASP A 49 -12.07 3.12 13.15
C ASP A 49 -11.68 3.44 14.62
N TYR A 50 -10.43 3.79 14.89
CA TYR A 50 -9.92 4.01 16.26
C TYR A 50 -10.49 5.21 17.02
N PRO A 51 -11.04 6.25 16.39
CA PRO A 51 -11.76 7.31 17.10
C PRO A 51 -12.90 6.78 17.97
N GLU A 52 -13.57 5.68 17.60
CA GLU A 52 -14.60 5.00 18.39
C GLU A 52 -14.07 4.48 19.75
N PHE A 53 -12.76 4.23 19.83
CA PHE A 53 -12.04 3.78 21.04
C PHE A 53 -11.38 4.94 21.79
N GLY A 54 -11.65 6.18 21.38
CA GLY A 54 -11.12 7.39 21.99
C GLY A 54 -9.65 7.68 21.65
N ALA A 55 -9.14 7.14 20.53
CA ALA A 55 -7.86 7.56 19.99
C ALA A 55 -8.02 8.90 19.25
N THR A 56 -7.11 9.85 19.53
CA THR A 56 -7.02 11.13 18.83
C THR A 56 -5.65 11.21 18.17
N LEU A 57 -5.54 10.71 16.95
CA LEU A 57 -4.30 10.56 16.22
C LEU A 57 -4.34 11.33 14.89
N GLU A 58 -3.27 12.04 14.59
CA GLU A 58 -2.97 12.44 13.22
C GLU A 58 -2.30 11.25 12.52
N VAL A 59 -3.00 10.64 11.58
CA VAL A 59 -2.49 9.46 10.86
C VAL A 59 -2.26 9.82 9.41
N ILE A 60 -1.03 9.62 8.93
CA ILE A 60 -0.64 9.86 7.55
C ILE A 60 -0.04 8.61 6.92
N HIS A 61 -0.25 8.45 5.63
CA HIS A 61 0.41 7.40 4.88
C HIS A 61 1.87 7.78 4.57
N HIS A 62 2.76 6.79 4.46
CA HIS A 62 4.18 7.08 4.16
C HIS A 62 4.36 7.80 2.82
N SER A 63 3.49 7.57 1.82
CA SER A 63 3.54 8.29 0.54
C SER A 63 3.36 9.80 0.70
N GLU A 64 2.45 10.23 1.57
CA GLU A 64 2.21 11.66 1.85
C GLU A 64 3.43 12.28 2.58
N LEU A 65 4.03 11.53 3.51
CA LEU A 65 5.25 11.98 4.18
C LEU A 65 6.42 12.08 3.20
N LEU A 66 6.62 11.05 2.36
CA LEU A 66 7.70 11.03 1.37
C LEU A 66 7.55 12.16 0.35
N GLN A 67 6.34 12.36 -0.20
CA GLN A 67 6.03 13.49 -1.07
C GLN A 67 6.45 14.80 -0.42
N LYS A 68 5.98 15.08 0.79
CA LYS A 68 6.31 16.30 1.53
C LYS A 68 7.83 16.48 1.73
N LEU A 69 8.54 15.42 2.12
CA LEU A 69 9.99 15.47 2.34
C LEU A 69 10.77 15.72 1.05
N ILE A 70 10.29 15.22 -0.09
CA ILE A 70 10.85 15.48 -1.41
C ILE A 70 10.61 16.94 -1.81
N GLU A 71 9.38 17.45 -1.67
CA GLU A 71 9.00 18.85 -1.95
C GLU A 71 9.82 19.84 -1.11
N GLU A 72 10.08 19.50 0.15
CA GLU A 72 10.93 20.31 1.06
C GLU A 72 12.44 20.15 0.80
N GLY A 73 12.85 19.31 -0.15
CA GLY A 73 14.25 19.01 -0.47
C GLY A 73 15.01 18.25 0.64
N LYS A 74 14.28 17.66 1.59
CA LYS A 74 14.85 16.86 2.70
C LYS A 74 15.21 15.44 2.26
N ILE A 75 14.54 14.93 1.24
CA ILE A 75 14.89 13.71 0.55
C ILE A 75 15.15 14.07 -0.91
N VAL A 76 16.34 13.73 -1.38
CA VAL A 76 16.71 13.82 -2.78
C VAL A 76 16.87 12.39 -3.28
N PRO A 77 16.02 11.92 -4.22
CA PRO A 77 16.18 10.59 -4.79
C PRO A 77 17.59 10.40 -5.35
N GLN A 78 18.30 9.37 -4.88
CA GLN A 78 19.72 9.21 -5.20
C GLN A 78 19.97 8.78 -6.63
N GLN A 79 18.99 8.15 -7.27
CA GLN A 79 19.08 7.75 -8.66
C GLN A 79 17.70 7.66 -9.30
N LYS A 80 17.56 8.30 -10.45
CA LYS A 80 16.44 8.05 -11.34
C LYS A 80 16.72 6.75 -12.07
N ALA A 81 15.90 5.74 -11.92
CA ALA A 81 16.04 4.48 -12.63
C ALA A 81 15.51 4.65 -14.07
N GLU A 82 16.26 4.16 -15.07
CA GLU A 82 15.74 3.95 -16.42
C GLU A 82 14.95 2.62 -16.43
N GLU A 83 13.88 2.57 -15.65
CA GLU A 83 13.02 1.40 -15.53
C GLU A 83 11.63 1.73 -16.10
N ASN A 84 11.01 0.76 -16.77
CA ASN A 84 9.60 0.84 -17.15
C ASN A 84 8.77 0.49 -15.92
N VAL A 85 8.21 1.51 -15.26
CA VAL A 85 7.47 1.37 -14.00
C VAL A 85 5.98 1.51 -14.24
N VAL A 86 5.20 0.55 -13.75
CA VAL A 86 3.74 0.64 -13.61
C VAL A 86 3.37 0.73 -12.14
N PHE A 87 2.34 1.50 -11.82
CA PHE A 87 1.86 1.64 -10.44
C PHE A 87 0.56 0.87 -10.21
N HIS A 88 0.52 0.10 -9.11
CA HIS A 88 -0.68 -0.54 -8.63
C HIS A 88 -1.35 0.31 -7.55
N ASP A 89 -2.54 0.83 -7.84
CA ASP A 89 -3.36 1.55 -6.87
C ASP A 89 -3.90 0.61 -5.79
N SER A 90 -3.45 0.80 -4.56
CA SER A 90 -3.95 0.07 -3.40
C SER A 90 -5.35 0.54 -3.03
N CYS A 91 -6.32 -0.37 -3.00
CA CYS A 91 -7.73 -0.02 -2.80
C CYS A 91 -8.00 0.73 -1.48
N TYR A 92 -7.33 0.36 -0.39
CA TYR A 92 -7.46 1.06 0.90
C TYR A 92 -6.77 2.42 0.93
N LEU A 93 -5.78 2.66 0.07
CA LEU A 93 -5.16 3.99 -0.06
C LEU A 93 -6.04 4.91 -0.91
N GLY A 94 -6.39 4.47 -2.12
CA GLY A 94 -7.18 5.24 -3.07
C GLY A 94 -8.67 5.28 -2.71
N ARG A 95 -9.42 4.18 -2.94
CA ARG A 95 -10.88 4.18 -2.81
C ARG A 95 -11.41 4.46 -1.39
N HIS A 96 -10.71 4.04 -0.34
CA HIS A 96 -11.15 4.25 1.03
C HIS A 96 -10.62 5.54 1.68
N ASN A 97 -9.49 6.06 1.20
CA ASN A 97 -8.85 7.23 1.81
C ASN A 97 -8.52 8.36 0.81
N GLU A 98 -8.90 8.22 -0.47
CA GLU A 98 -8.77 9.22 -1.55
C GLU A 98 -7.33 9.69 -1.83
N ILE A 99 -6.32 8.88 -1.50
CA ILE A 99 -4.91 9.18 -1.67
C ILE A 99 -4.41 8.51 -2.96
N TYR A 100 -4.43 9.22 -4.08
CA TYR A 100 -4.00 8.75 -5.40
C TYR A 100 -2.73 9.43 -5.91
N ASP A 101 -2.54 10.71 -5.61
CA ASP A 101 -1.49 11.52 -6.21
C ASP A 101 -0.16 11.38 -5.45
N ALA A 102 -0.17 11.35 -4.13
CA ALA A 102 1.05 11.27 -3.33
C ALA A 102 2.00 10.11 -3.73
N PRO A 103 1.54 8.86 -3.97
CA PRO A 103 2.42 7.80 -4.47
C PRO A 103 3.02 8.11 -5.84
N ARG A 104 2.24 8.74 -6.73
CA ARG A 104 2.68 9.12 -8.08
C ARG A 104 3.75 10.19 -8.06
N GLU A 105 3.60 11.20 -7.21
CA GLU A 105 4.61 12.24 -7.04
C GLU A 105 5.94 11.68 -6.54
N VAL A 106 5.90 10.74 -5.59
CA VAL A 106 7.08 10.02 -5.12
C VAL A 106 7.75 9.25 -6.25
N LEU A 107 6.98 8.51 -7.05
CA LEU A 107 7.49 7.75 -8.18
C LEU A 107 8.07 8.64 -9.28
N ASN A 108 7.36 9.71 -9.66
CA ASN A 108 7.82 10.67 -10.66
C ASN A 108 9.13 11.35 -10.25
N ALA A 109 9.34 11.57 -8.96
CA ALA A 109 10.61 12.09 -8.45
C ALA A 109 11.75 11.07 -8.48
N SER A 110 11.45 9.77 -8.44
CA SER A 110 12.43 8.67 -8.35
C SER A 110 12.80 8.04 -9.68
N THR A 111 12.04 8.28 -10.77
CA THR A 111 12.27 7.68 -12.09
C THR A 111 12.68 8.72 -13.14
N THR A 112 13.49 8.31 -14.14
CA THR A 112 13.81 9.15 -15.32
C THR A 112 12.73 9.04 -16.38
N SER A 113 11.96 7.95 -16.39
CA SER A 113 10.82 7.72 -17.28
C SER A 113 9.58 8.39 -16.68
N SER A 114 9.59 9.73 -16.65
CA SER A 114 8.44 10.50 -16.18
C SER A 114 7.57 10.91 -17.37
N PRO A 115 6.24 10.83 -17.24
CA PRO A 115 5.47 10.25 -16.12
C PRO A 115 5.50 8.71 -16.11
N ILE A 116 5.20 8.10 -14.95
CA ILE A 116 4.96 6.66 -14.84
C ILE A 116 3.86 6.23 -15.82
N LYS A 117 3.96 5.03 -16.37
CA LYS A 117 2.94 4.52 -17.29
C LYS A 117 1.68 4.14 -16.52
N GLU A 118 0.59 4.86 -16.78
CA GLU A 118 -0.73 4.47 -16.30
C GLU A 118 -1.31 3.37 -17.19
N ILE A 119 -2.10 2.51 -16.56
CA ILE A 119 -2.92 1.52 -17.26
C ILE A 119 -4.39 1.93 -17.18
N GLU A 120 -5.23 1.33 -18.03
CA GLU A 120 -6.66 1.66 -18.07
C GLU A 120 -7.33 1.46 -16.71
N GLN A 121 -7.00 0.35 -16.02
CA GLN A 121 -7.52 0.02 -14.69
C GLN A 121 -6.65 0.66 -13.61
N SER A 122 -6.70 1.99 -13.49
CA SER A 122 -5.96 2.77 -12.51
C SER A 122 -6.89 3.64 -11.66
N ARG A 123 -6.38 4.18 -10.59
CA ARG A 123 -7.11 5.05 -9.63
C ARG A 123 -8.39 4.37 -9.11
N GLU A 124 -9.56 5.00 -9.29
CA GLU A 124 -10.86 4.53 -8.82
C GLU A 124 -11.26 3.19 -9.48
N THR A 125 -10.85 2.97 -10.72
CA THR A 125 -11.15 1.76 -11.51
C THR A 125 -10.16 0.63 -11.28
N GLY A 126 -9.09 0.88 -10.52
CA GLY A 126 -8.02 -0.09 -10.26
C GLY A 126 -8.55 -1.40 -9.66
N THR A 127 -8.19 -2.53 -10.26
CA THR A 127 -8.54 -3.87 -9.75
C THR A 127 -7.77 -4.18 -8.46
N CYS A 128 -8.42 -4.89 -7.53
CA CYS A 128 -7.82 -5.26 -6.24
C CYS A 128 -6.69 -6.30 -6.41
N CYS A 129 -5.69 -6.25 -5.52
CA CYS A 129 -4.66 -7.30 -5.45
C CYS A 129 -5.17 -8.63 -4.85
N GLY A 130 -6.38 -8.64 -4.29
CA GLY A 130 -7.00 -9.85 -3.73
C GLY A 130 -6.76 -10.07 -2.22
N ALA A 131 -5.99 -9.23 -1.53
CA ALA A 131 -5.72 -9.43 -0.10
C ALA A 131 -6.87 -9.05 0.84
N GLY A 132 -7.78 -8.18 0.38
CA GLY A 132 -8.86 -7.64 1.21
C GLY A 132 -9.77 -8.70 1.81
N GLY A 133 -10.49 -8.35 2.90
CA GLY A 133 -11.38 -9.31 3.57
C GLY A 133 -10.67 -10.48 4.24
N ALA A 134 -9.38 -10.33 4.59
CA ALA A 134 -8.50 -11.39 5.07
C ALA A 134 -8.26 -12.55 4.06
N CYS A 135 -8.57 -12.34 2.78
CA CYS A 135 -8.40 -13.37 1.73
C CYS A 135 -6.93 -13.80 1.54
N PHE A 136 -5.96 -12.97 1.96
CA PHE A 136 -4.55 -13.37 1.95
C PHE A 136 -4.24 -14.57 2.87
N LEU A 137 -5.14 -14.91 3.79
CA LEU A 137 -5.06 -16.09 4.65
C LEU A 137 -5.79 -17.32 4.09
N LEU A 138 -6.53 -17.14 2.99
CA LEU A 138 -7.38 -18.17 2.42
C LEU A 138 -6.79 -18.71 1.12
N GLU A 139 -7.02 -19.99 0.86
CA GLU A 139 -6.72 -20.60 -0.43
C GLU A 139 -7.91 -20.37 -1.38
N GLU A 140 -7.65 -19.69 -2.50
CA GLU A 140 -8.62 -19.54 -3.57
C GLU A 140 -8.55 -20.75 -4.50
N ASN A 141 -9.51 -21.67 -4.35
CA ASN A 141 -9.56 -22.93 -5.08
C ASN A 141 -10.50 -22.93 -6.28
N THR A 142 -11.16 -21.78 -6.58
CA THR A 142 -12.15 -21.64 -7.66
C THR A 142 -11.80 -20.47 -8.56
N GLY A 143 -11.76 -20.72 -9.88
CA GLY A 143 -11.50 -19.69 -10.89
C GLY A 143 -10.05 -19.20 -10.89
N THR A 144 -9.84 -17.99 -11.41
CA THR A 144 -8.54 -17.32 -11.42
C THR A 144 -8.38 -16.46 -10.17
N ARG A 145 -7.29 -16.62 -9.44
CA ARG A 145 -6.99 -15.79 -8.27
C ARG A 145 -6.97 -14.30 -8.68
N MET A 146 -7.54 -13.46 -7.84
CA MET A 146 -7.62 -12.02 -8.10
C MET A 146 -6.23 -11.39 -8.29
N SER A 147 -5.22 -11.84 -7.56
CA SER A 147 -3.84 -11.38 -7.71
C SER A 147 -3.25 -11.70 -9.09
N HIS A 148 -3.59 -12.87 -9.65
CA HIS A 148 -3.15 -13.25 -10.99
C HIS A 148 -3.84 -12.42 -12.07
N HIS A 149 -5.14 -12.16 -11.93
CA HIS A 149 -5.87 -11.28 -12.84
C HIS A 149 -5.29 -9.85 -12.82
N ARG A 150 -5.07 -9.31 -11.60
CA ARG A 150 -4.46 -7.97 -11.46
C ARG A 150 -3.06 -7.91 -12.05
N LEU A 151 -2.26 -8.95 -11.86
CA LEU A 151 -0.93 -9.03 -12.45
C LEU A 151 -0.99 -8.98 -13.99
N ASP A 152 -1.95 -9.69 -14.62
CA ASP A 152 -2.11 -9.66 -16.09
C ASP A 152 -2.42 -8.25 -16.61
N GLU A 153 -3.27 -7.49 -15.91
CA GLU A 153 -3.54 -6.08 -16.25
C GLU A 153 -2.28 -5.22 -16.15
N LEU A 154 -1.49 -5.39 -15.09
CA LEU A 154 -0.27 -4.61 -14.87
C LEU A 154 0.83 -4.94 -15.89
N MET A 155 0.86 -6.17 -16.40
CA MET A 155 1.85 -6.63 -17.37
C MET A 155 1.58 -6.19 -18.83
N VAL A 156 0.47 -5.52 -19.12
CA VAL A 156 0.11 -5.05 -20.49
C VAL A 156 1.20 -4.17 -21.11
N ASN A 157 1.89 -3.38 -20.28
CA ASN A 157 2.98 -2.49 -20.71
C ASN A 157 4.38 -3.10 -20.54
N GLU A 158 4.48 -4.39 -20.28
CA GLU A 158 5.75 -5.11 -20.05
C GLU A 158 6.68 -4.35 -19.08
N PRO A 159 6.25 -4.07 -17.85
CA PRO A 159 7.06 -3.31 -16.91
C PRO A 159 8.25 -4.13 -16.38
N ASP A 160 9.34 -3.43 -16.06
CA ASP A 160 10.46 -4.00 -15.29
C ASP A 160 10.12 -4.04 -13.81
N THR A 161 9.32 -3.07 -13.36
CA THR A 161 8.93 -2.91 -11.95
C THR A 161 7.46 -2.56 -11.81
N ILE A 162 6.78 -3.28 -10.92
CA ILE A 162 5.45 -2.95 -10.41
C ILE A 162 5.65 -2.24 -9.06
N ALA A 163 5.36 -0.94 -9.04
CA ALA A 163 5.41 -0.16 -7.82
C ALA A 163 4.09 -0.25 -7.04
N VAL A 164 4.16 -0.35 -5.74
CA VAL A 164 3.01 -0.47 -4.82
C VAL A 164 3.20 0.42 -3.60
N SER A 165 2.13 0.68 -2.86
CA SER A 165 2.15 1.44 -1.59
C SER A 165 1.40 0.70 -0.48
N CYS A 166 1.50 -0.65 -0.45
CA CYS A 166 0.81 -1.48 0.52
C CYS A 166 1.53 -2.82 0.69
N PRO A 167 1.89 -3.23 1.92
CA PRO A 167 2.59 -4.49 2.15
C PRO A 167 1.78 -5.73 1.75
N PHE A 168 0.44 -5.68 1.84
CA PHE A 168 -0.40 -6.75 1.35
C PHE A 168 -0.37 -6.85 -0.19
N CYS A 169 -0.32 -5.71 -0.89
CA CYS A 169 -0.19 -5.71 -2.35
C CYS A 169 1.17 -6.25 -2.78
N VAL A 170 2.26 -5.91 -2.05
CA VAL A 170 3.58 -6.54 -2.28
C VAL A 170 3.45 -8.05 -2.21
N LEU A 171 2.94 -8.57 -1.09
CA LEU A 171 2.82 -10.01 -0.85
C LEU A 171 2.04 -10.72 -1.97
N MET A 172 0.85 -10.20 -2.32
CA MET A 172 -0.05 -10.81 -3.29
C MET A 172 0.50 -10.78 -4.72
N LEU A 173 1.14 -9.68 -5.11
CA LEU A 173 1.69 -9.53 -6.47
C LEU A 173 3.01 -10.30 -6.61
N GLU A 174 3.87 -10.32 -5.57
CA GLU A 174 5.07 -11.17 -5.58
C GLU A 174 4.73 -12.66 -5.70
N ASP A 175 3.70 -13.12 -4.98
CA ASP A 175 3.23 -14.51 -5.08
C ASP A 175 2.74 -14.82 -6.51
N ALA A 176 1.96 -13.91 -7.10
CA ALA A 176 1.47 -14.05 -8.48
C ALA A 176 2.62 -14.06 -9.51
N VAL A 177 3.62 -13.17 -9.34
CA VAL A 177 4.83 -13.12 -10.20
C VAL A 177 5.59 -14.44 -10.13
N LYS A 178 5.82 -14.97 -8.92
CA LYS A 178 6.48 -16.26 -8.70
C LYS A 178 5.69 -17.41 -9.32
N ALA A 179 4.37 -17.45 -9.12
CA ALA A 179 3.51 -18.50 -9.65
C ALA A 179 3.48 -18.54 -11.18
N LYS A 180 3.62 -17.38 -11.84
CA LYS A 180 3.65 -17.25 -13.31
C LYS A 180 5.07 -17.28 -13.91
N ASN A 181 6.12 -17.44 -13.08
CA ASN A 181 7.53 -17.38 -13.48
C ASN A 181 7.89 -16.14 -14.33
N LEU A 182 7.34 -14.98 -13.97
CA LEU A 182 7.62 -13.72 -14.66
C LEU A 182 8.88 -13.06 -14.08
N ASN A 183 9.61 -12.32 -14.94
CA ASN A 183 10.79 -11.56 -14.55
C ASN A 183 10.44 -10.08 -14.39
N VAL A 184 9.59 -9.77 -13.42
CA VAL A 184 9.21 -8.41 -13.04
C VAL A 184 9.44 -8.26 -11.53
N GLN A 185 9.88 -7.07 -11.09
CA GLN A 185 10.07 -6.79 -9.66
C GLN A 185 8.80 -6.14 -9.10
N VAL A 186 8.46 -6.49 -7.86
CA VAL A 186 7.43 -5.78 -7.08
C VAL A 186 8.15 -5.00 -5.99
N LYS A 187 7.94 -3.68 -5.93
CA LYS A 187 8.64 -2.79 -4.98
C LYS A 187 7.65 -1.85 -4.31
N ASP A 188 7.85 -1.60 -3.02
CA ASP A 188 7.23 -0.43 -2.38
C ASP A 188 7.82 0.86 -2.94
N ILE A 189 7.01 1.92 -3.03
CA ILE A 189 7.46 3.23 -3.55
C ILE A 189 8.67 3.79 -2.80
N SER A 190 8.84 3.46 -1.53
CA SER A 190 10.00 3.88 -0.73
C SER A 190 11.30 3.24 -1.20
N GLU A 191 11.26 2.03 -1.73
CA GLU A 191 12.42 1.33 -2.29
C GLU A 191 12.92 1.98 -3.60
N MET A 192 12.03 2.71 -4.28
CA MET A 192 12.38 3.45 -5.51
C MET A 192 13.24 4.70 -5.23
N LEU A 193 13.28 5.17 -3.98
CA LEU A 193 14.04 6.36 -3.57
C LEU A 193 15.50 6.08 -3.25
N VAL A 194 15.87 4.82 -3.02
CA VAL A 194 17.21 4.42 -2.60
C VAL A 194 17.92 3.60 -3.67
N LYS A 195 19.23 3.78 -3.75
CA LYS A 195 20.07 2.97 -4.63
C LYS A 195 20.16 1.54 -4.09
N LYS A 196 19.94 0.53 -4.93
CA LYS A 196 20.39 -0.83 -4.61
C LYS A 196 21.94 -0.83 -4.52
N ASN A 197 22.45 -1.16 -3.34
CA ASN A 197 23.89 -1.47 -3.18
C ASN A 197 24.25 -2.78 -3.85
#